data_79501d54027b54ac41047e86772dd4c8
#
_entry.id   79501d54027b54ac41047e86772dd4c8
#
_cell.length_a   1.000
_cell.length_b   1.000
_cell.length_c   1.000
_cell.angle_alpha   90.00
_cell.angle_beta   90.00
_cell.angle_gamma   90.00
#
_symmetry.space_group_name_H-M   'P 1'
#
loop_
_entity.id
_entity.type
_entity.pdbx_description
1 polymer ?
#
loop_
_entity_poly.entity_id
_entity_poly.type
_entity_poly.pdbx_seq_one_letter_code
_entity_poly.pdbx_strand_id
1 'polypeptide(L)' 'STGERIWRDAEDQRNRTLAQLEKGRAALEQKIDELRRFESDYRTRLKSYLQNLLANVEDGGESSISSL' A
#
# COMPACT_ATOMS: atom_id res chain seq x y z
N SER A 1 -33.33 -29.58 19.09
CA SER A 1 -34.04 -30.06 17.92
C SER A 1 -33.23 -29.83 16.65
N THR A 2 -33.63 -30.48 15.58
CA THR A 2 -32.92 -30.35 14.30
C THR A 2 -33.01 -28.92 13.76
N GLY A 3 -34.13 -28.24 13.90
CA GLY A 3 -34.32 -26.87 13.46
C GLY A 3 -33.39 -25.90 14.17
N GLU A 4 -33.16 -26.08 15.46
CA GLU A 4 -32.24 -25.26 16.24
C GLU A 4 -30.80 -25.46 15.82
N ARG A 5 -30.41 -26.70 15.49
CA ARG A 5 -29.06 -27.00 15.01
C ARG A 5 -28.79 -26.33 13.68
N ILE A 6 -29.75 -26.41 12.76
CA ILE A 6 -29.60 -25.79 11.44
C ILE A 6 -29.45 -24.27 11.59
N TRP A 7 -30.24 -23.67 12.45
CA TRP A 7 -30.20 -22.24 12.73
C TRP A 7 -28.84 -21.84 13.32
N ARG A 8 -28.34 -22.59 14.30
CA ARG A 8 -27.04 -22.31 14.93
C ARG A 8 -25.89 -22.47 13.93
N ASP A 9 -25.94 -23.54 13.12
CA ASP A 9 -24.90 -23.79 12.12
C ASP A 9 -24.84 -22.67 11.09
N ALA A 10 -25.99 -22.19 10.63
CA ALA A 10 -26.08 -21.09 9.71
C ALA A 10 -25.55 -19.81 10.30
N GLU A 11 -25.88 -19.53 11.57
CA GLU A 11 -25.40 -18.35 12.29
C GLU A 11 -23.90 -18.41 12.51
N ASP A 12 -23.37 -19.57 12.93
CA ASP A 12 -21.94 -19.77 13.13
C ASP A 12 -21.18 -19.57 11.83
N GLN A 13 -21.70 -20.10 10.73
CA GLN A 13 -21.07 -19.95 9.43
C GLN A 13 -21.06 -18.48 9.00
N ARG A 14 -22.17 -17.78 9.19
CA ARG A 14 -22.25 -16.35 8.90
C ARG A 14 -21.22 -15.58 9.70
N ASN A 15 -21.12 -15.87 11.00
CA ASN A 15 -20.17 -15.19 11.88
C ASN A 15 -18.72 -15.43 11.47
N ARG A 16 -18.39 -16.65 11.05
CA ARG A 16 -17.06 -16.98 10.56
C ARG A 16 -16.76 -16.24 9.25
N THR A 17 -17.73 -16.19 8.35
CA THR A 17 -17.58 -15.48 7.09
C THR A 17 -17.36 -13.99 7.33
N LEU A 18 -18.14 -13.38 8.21
CA LEU A 18 -17.99 -11.97 8.55
C LEU A 18 -16.62 -11.69 9.18
N ALA A 19 -16.15 -12.59 10.05
CA ALA A 19 -14.84 -12.45 10.67
C ALA A 19 -13.72 -12.53 9.64
N GLN A 20 -13.85 -13.44 8.65
CA GLN A 20 -12.87 -13.55 7.57
C GLN A 20 -12.88 -12.31 6.67
N LEU A 21 -14.06 -11.78 6.37
CA LEU A 21 -14.18 -10.55 5.59
C LEU A 21 -13.54 -9.38 6.32
N GLU A 22 -13.74 -9.27 7.64
CA GLU A 22 -13.15 -8.22 8.45
C GLU A 22 -11.62 -8.34 8.48
N LYS A 23 -11.07 -9.54 8.60
CA LYS A 23 -9.63 -9.76 8.53
C LYS A 23 -9.08 -9.36 7.17
N GLY A 24 -9.79 -9.73 6.09
CA GLY A 24 -9.39 -9.37 4.75
C GLY A 24 -9.41 -7.86 4.54
N ARG A 25 -10.44 -7.19 5.05
CA ARG A 25 -10.54 -5.73 4.99
C ARG A 25 -9.38 -5.06 5.73
N ALA A 26 -9.10 -5.52 6.94
CA ALA A 26 -8.01 -4.97 7.75
C ALA A 26 -6.65 -5.18 7.09
N ALA A 27 -6.42 -6.37 6.52
CA ALA A 27 -5.19 -6.67 5.80
C ALA A 27 -5.03 -5.78 4.57
N LEU A 28 -6.12 -5.54 3.85
CA LEU A 28 -6.11 -4.67 2.68
C LEU A 28 -5.82 -3.23 3.06
N GLU A 29 -6.42 -2.73 4.14
CA GLU A 29 -6.13 -1.38 4.64
C GLU A 29 -4.66 -1.22 4.99
N GLN A 30 -4.09 -2.24 5.62
CA GLN A 30 -2.67 -2.23 5.97
C GLN A 30 -1.80 -2.15 4.71
N LYS A 31 -2.15 -2.90 3.67
CA LYS A 31 -1.43 -2.86 2.40
C LYS A 31 -1.55 -1.50 1.72
N ILE A 32 -2.71 -0.89 1.78
CA ILE A 32 -2.92 0.45 1.24
C ILE A 32 -2.04 1.46 1.97
N ASP A 33 -1.97 1.39 3.30
CA ASP A 33 -1.12 2.29 4.09
C ASP A 33 0.36 2.09 3.77
N GLU A 34 0.81 0.85 3.65
CA GLU A 34 2.18 0.53 3.25
C GLU A 34 2.50 1.11 1.88
N LEU A 35 1.57 0.96 0.93
CA LEU A 35 1.75 1.46 -0.42
C LEU A 35 1.80 2.99 -0.46
N ARG A 36 0.97 3.65 0.36
CA ARG A 36 0.99 5.11 0.47
C ARG A 36 2.32 5.61 1.01
N ARG A 37 2.88 4.94 2.01
CA ARG A 37 4.20 5.28 2.55
C ARG A 37 5.28 5.09 1.52
N PHE A 38 5.24 3.99 0.81
CA PHE A 38 6.18 3.70 -0.25
C PHE A 38 6.10 4.78 -1.34
N GLU A 39 4.92 5.15 -1.76
CA GLU A 39 4.71 6.19 -2.77
C GLU A 39 5.24 7.53 -2.30
N SER A 40 4.98 7.90 -1.05
CA SER A 40 5.47 9.15 -0.46
C SER A 40 6.99 9.19 -0.41
N ASP A 41 7.62 8.11 0.04
CA ASP A 41 9.08 8.00 0.10
C ASP A 41 9.70 8.06 -1.30
N TYR A 42 9.09 7.37 -2.24
CA TYR A 42 9.54 7.38 -3.63
C TYR A 42 9.46 8.78 -4.23
N ARG A 43 8.38 9.48 -3.97
CA ARG A 43 8.19 10.87 -4.45
C ARG A 43 9.27 11.78 -3.87
N THR A 44 9.55 11.65 -2.59
CA THR A 44 10.57 12.46 -1.92
C THR A 44 11.96 12.20 -2.50
N ARG A 45 12.30 10.93 -2.72
CA ARG A 45 13.58 10.54 -3.30
C ARG A 45 13.73 11.03 -4.73
N LEU A 46 12.66 10.88 -5.51
CA LEU A 46 12.66 11.34 -6.89
C LEU A 46 12.83 12.84 -6.98
N LYS A 47 12.11 13.57 -6.13
CA LYS A 47 12.22 15.04 -6.07
C LYS A 47 13.64 15.46 -5.72
N SER A 48 14.25 14.83 -4.73
CA SER A 48 15.62 15.11 -4.32
C SER A 48 16.61 14.82 -5.44
N TYR A 49 16.45 13.70 -6.11
CA TYR A 49 17.27 13.33 -7.26
C TYR A 49 17.18 14.38 -8.37
N LEU A 50 15.98 14.80 -8.70
CA LEU A 50 15.75 15.80 -9.75
C LEU A 50 16.34 17.16 -9.37
N GLN A 51 16.23 17.56 -8.10
CA GLN A 51 16.82 18.80 -7.60
C GLN A 51 18.35 18.77 -7.70
N ASN A 52 18.96 17.65 -7.35
CA ASN A 52 20.40 17.47 -7.45
C ASN A 52 20.87 17.51 -8.90
N LEU A 53 20.09 16.89 -9.79
CA LEU A 53 20.39 16.90 -11.22
C LEU A 53 20.34 18.32 -11.79
N LEU A 54 19.32 19.07 -11.40
CA LEU A 54 19.15 20.45 -11.82
C LEU A 54 20.29 21.34 -11.32
N ALA A 55 20.69 21.17 -10.05
CA ALA A 55 21.80 21.90 -9.49
C ALA A 55 23.12 21.61 -10.23
N ASN A 56 23.35 20.36 -10.60
CA ASN A 56 24.52 19.97 -11.39
C ASN A 56 24.53 20.63 -12.76
N VAL A 57 23.38 20.74 -13.39
CA VAL A 57 23.24 21.41 -14.69
C VAL A 57 23.55 22.89 -14.55
N GLU A 58 23.03 23.55 -13.50
CA GLU A 58 23.28 24.97 -13.25
C GLU A 58 24.76 25.26 -13.00
N ASP A 59 25.49 24.31 -12.40
CA ASP A 59 26.93 24.45 -12.17
C ASP A 59 27.77 24.13 -13.43
N GLY A 60 27.15 24.02 -14.60
CA GLY A 60 27.84 23.70 -15.82
C GLY A 60 28.05 22.21 -16.03
N GLY A 61 27.24 21.40 -15.39
CA GLY A 61 27.36 19.95 -15.40
C GLY A 61 26.70 19.24 -16.59
N GLU A 62 26.82 19.76 -17.81
CA GLU A 62 26.30 19.08 -18.99
C GLU A 62 26.82 17.66 -19.12
N SER A 63 28.08 17.44 -18.67
CA SER A 63 28.70 16.12 -18.67
C SER A 63 27.96 15.15 -17.75
N SER A 64 27.30 15.64 -16.70
CA SER A 64 26.51 14.80 -15.79
C SER A 64 25.27 14.23 -16.48
N ILE A 65 24.65 15.03 -17.37
CA ILE A 65 23.50 14.59 -18.13
C ILE A 65 23.89 13.64 -19.24
N SER A 66 24.99 13.94 -19.92
CA SER A 66 25.45 13.11 -21.03
C SER A 66 26.00 11.76 -20.58
N SER A 67 26.33 11.60 -19.29
CA SER A 67 26.74 10.31 -18.72
C SER A 67 25.56 9.44 -18.28
N LEU A 68 24.38 9.96 -18.29
CA LEU A 68 23.18 9.19 -18.02
C LEU A 68 22.70 8.43 -19.27
#